data_a3bfaccc9fc5b094df61fb71e54a43fa
#
_entry.id   a3bfaccc9fc5b094df61fb71e54a43fa
#
_cell.length_a   1.000
_cell.length_b   1.000
_cell.length_c   1.000
_cell.angle_alpha   90.00
_cell.angle_beta   90.00
_cell.angle_gamma   90.00
#
_symmetry.space_group_name_H-M   'P 1'
#
loop_
_entity.id
_entity.type
_entity.pdbx_description
1 polymer ?
#
loop_
_entity_poly.entity_id
_entity_poly.type
_entity_poly.pdbx_seq_one_letter_code
_entity_poly.pdbx_strand_id
1 'polypeptide(L)'
;MNYYDRSLDALMHAYGRYNVTFDHGDGIHLYDVNQKEYIDFFSGIGVNSFGYNYPAYVEAMEKQLHRLMHISNYFNTVETIEAAECVKKATKLDKVFFTNSGAESTEGALKLARSEEHTSELQSR
;
A
#
# COMPACT_ATOMS: atom_id res chain seq x y z
N MET A 1 24.49 -2.98 21.30
CA MET A 1 23.03 -2.86 21.27
C MET A 1 22.57 -3.41 19.94
N ASN A 2 21.79 -4.49 19.92
CA ASN A 2 21.28 -5.10 18.71
C ASN A 2 20.10 -4.30 18.16
N TYR A 3 19.61 -4.63 16.96
CA TYR A 3 18.51 -3.88 16.31
C TYR A 3 17.20 -3.96 17.11
N TYR A 4 16.91 -5.07 17.78
CA TYR A 4 15.71 -5.20 18.60
C TYR A 4 15.76 -4.24 19.80
N ASP A 5 16.87 -4.17 20.53
CA ASP A 5 17.02 -3.22 21.65
C ASP A 5 16.89 -1.76 21.17
N ARG A 6 17.47 -1.44 20.01
CA ARG A 6 17.32 -0.12 19.38
C ARG A 6 15.86 0.19 19.01
N SER A 7 15.10 -0.83 18.59
CA SER A 7 13.69 -0.64 18.29
C SER A 7 12.85 -0.34 19.54
N LEU A 8 13.19 -0.96 20.69
CA LEU A 8 12.52 -0.68 21.96
C LEU A 8 12.77 0.75 22.46
N ASP A 9 13.94 1.31 22.14
CA ASP A 9 14.27 2.69 22.48
C ASP A 9 13.62 3.71 21.54
N ALA A 10 13.64 3.43 20.22
CA ALA A 10 13.27 4.41 19.20
C ALA A 10 11.79 4.40 18.79
N LEU A 11 11.08 3.27 18.96
CA LEU A 11 9.72 3.11 18.46
C LEU A 11 8.68 3.10 19.60
N MET A 12 7.56 3.78 19.37
CA MET A 12 6.42 3.69 20.29
C MET A 12 5.95 2.24 20.44
N HIS A 13 5.67 1.84 21.69
CA HIS A 13 5.18 0.50 22.03
C HIS A 13 3.67 0.36 21.86
N ALA A 14 3.16 0.68 20.66
CA ALA A 14 1.74 0.56 20.36
C ALA A 14 1.28 -0.91 20.24
N TYR A 15 2.21 -1.83 19.95
CA TYR A 15 2.00 -3.28 19.89
C TYR A 15 3.31 -4.03 20.15
N GLY A 16 3.22 -5.30 20.56
CA GLY A 16 4.39 -6.16 20.76
C GLY A 16 5.02 -6.56 19.42
N ARG A 17 6.37 -6.57 19.38
CA ARG A 17 7.14 -7.05 18.23
C ARG A 17 7.92 -8.29 18.63
N TYR A 18 8.06 -9.22 17.68
CA TYR A 18 8.95 -10.37 17.86
C TYR A 18 10.41 -9.92 17.81
N ASN A 19 11.29 -10.62 18.57
CA ASN A 19 12.71 -10.35 18.57
C ASN A 19 13.40 -10.96 17.33
N VAL A 20 12.98 -10.49 16.16
CA VAL A 20 13.57 -10.81 14.86
C VAL A 20 13.66 -9.51 14.09
N THR A 21 14.80 -9.27 13.45
CA THR A 21 15.00 -8.12 12.56
C THR A 21 15.33 -8.64 11.17
N PHE A 22 14.40 -8.49 10.25
CA PHE A 22 14.60 -8.87 8.86
C PHE A 22 15.41 -7.81 8.12
N ASP A 23 16.24 -8.26 7.18
CA ASP A 23 17.11 -7.44 6.35
C ASP A 23 16.62 -7.41 4.88
N HIS A 24 16.39 -8.57 4.30
CA HIS A 24 15.95 -8.70 2.92
C HIS A 24 15.05 -9.92 2.72
N GLY A 25 14.45 -10.01 1.52
CA GLY A 25 13.64 -11.16 1.12
C GLY A 25 13.81 -11.49 -0.37
N ASP A 26 13.57 -12.75 -0.74
CA ASP A 26 13.55 -13.22 -2.11
C ASP A 26 12.47 -14.30 -2.29
N GLY A 27 11.58 -14.13 -3.26
CA GLY A 27 10.42 -15.00 -3.44
C GLY A 27 9.57 -15.11 -2.18
N ILE A 28 9.54 -16.30 -1.57
CA ILE A 28 8.82 -16.56 -0.31
C ILE A 28 9.75 -16.57 0.91
N HIS A 29 11.03 -16.29 0.73
CA HIS A 29 12.03 -16.36 1.79
C HIS A 29 12.35 -14.99 2.36
N LEU A 30 12.53 -14.93 3.68
CA LEU A 30 13.02 -13.77 4.43
C LEU A 30 14.33 -14.12 5.10
N TYR A 31 15.22 -13.16 5.19
CA TYR A 31 16.51 -13.28 5.85
C TYR A 31 16.65 -12.23 6.94
N ASP A 32 17.03 -12.65 8.15
CA ASP A 32 17.29 -11.71 9.22
C ASP A 32 18.70 -11.10 9.11
N VAL A 33 19.00 -10.13 9.94
CA VAL A 33 20.31 -9.45 9.98
C VAL A 33 21.48 -10.38 10.29
N ASN A 34 21.25 -11.61 10.75
CA ASN A 34 22.24 -12.66 10.97
C ASN A 34 22.26 -13.68 9.82
N GLN A 35 21.58 -13.41 8.71
CA GLN A 35 21.46 -14.28 7.53
C GLN A 35 20.73 -15.60 7.82
N LYS A 36 19.94 -15.66 8.88
CA LYS A 36 19.07 -16.80 9.11
C LYS A 36 17.84 -16.70 8.20
N GLU A 37 17.56 -17.80 7.51
CA GLU A 37 16.45 -17.94 6.57
C GLU A 37 15.15 -18.31 7.29
N TYR A 38 14.04 -17.74 6.79
CA TYR A 38 12.66 -18.01 7.19
C TYR A 38 11.79 -18.13 5.97
N ILE A 39 10.78 -18.99 6.01
CA ILE A 39 9.72 -19.02 5.00
C ILE A 39 8.60 -18.10 5.47
N ASP A 40 8.20 -17.15 4.63
CA ASP A 40 7.15 -16.19 4.93
C ASP A 40 5.76 -16.74 4.60
N PHE A 41 5.04 -17.21 5.61
CA PHE A 41 3.61 -17.54 5.52
C PHE A 41 2.69 -16.37 5.89
N PHE A 42 3.26 -15.22 6.23
CA PHE A 42 2.50 -14.07 6.72
C PHE A 42 2.22 -13.04 5.61
N SER A 43 3.12 -12.97 4.63
CA SER A 43 3.05 -12.08 3.44
C SER A 43 2.69 -10.64 3.77
N GLY A 44 3.22 -10.11 4.89
CA GLY A 44 2.89 -8.77 5.36
C GLY A 44 1.39 -8.55 5.65
N ILE A 45 0.67 -9.60 6.09
CA ILE A 45 -0.80 -9.67 6.23
C ILE A 45 -1.49 -9.52 4.85
N GLY A 46 -0.98 -10.28 3.86
CA GLY A 46 -1.53 -10.35 2.50
C GLY A 46 -1.11 -9.21 1.57
N VAL A 47 -0.21 -8.33 2.00
CA VAL A 47 0.28 -7.21 1.16
C VAL A 47 1.28 -7.71 0.11
N ASN A 48 2.18 -8.64 0.46
CA ASN A 48 3.22 -9.17 -0.42
C ASN A 48 2.75 -10.40 -1.21
N SER A 49 1.64 -10.28 -1.92
CA SER A 49 1.03 -11.40 -2.66
C SER A 49 1.92 -11.95 -3.79
N PHE A 50 2.86 -11.16 -4.30
CA PHE A 50 3.83 -11.58 -5.32
C PHE A 50 5.13 -12.12 -4.74
N GLY A 51 5.28 -12.14 -3.42
CA GLY A 51 6.55 -12.39 -2.76
C GLY A 51 7.51 -11.21 -2.82
N TYR A 52 8.76 -11.47 -2.40
CA TYR A 52 9.82 -10.47 -2.38
C TYR A 52 10.60 -10.48 -3.69
N ASN A 53 11.06 -9.30 -4.12
CA ASN A 53 11.86 -9.13 -5.36
C ASN A 53 11.23 -9.70 -6.63
N TYR A 54 9.89 -9.69 -6.76
CA TYR A 54 9.24 -10.12 -7.98
C TYR A 54 9.69 -9.25 -9.17
N PRO A 55 10.42 -9.81 -10.17
CA PRO A 55 11.16 -9.02 -11.13
C PRO A 55 10.32 -8.02 -11.92
N ALA A 56 9.16 -8.44 -12.42
CA ALA A 56 8.29 -7.57 -13.21
C ALA A 56 7.75 -6.38 -12.39
N TYR A 57 7.50 -6.57 -11.08
CA TYR A 57 7.07 -5.50 -10.19
C TYR A 57 8.21 -4.52 -9.91
N VAL A 58 9.40 -5.04 -9.57
CA VAL A 58 10.59 -4.22 -9.30
C VAL A 58 10.94 -3.36 -10.52
N GLU A 59 11.02 -3.97 -11.72
CA GLU A 59 11.32 -3.26 -12.97
C GLU A 59 10.29 -2.15 -13.27
N ALA A 60 8.99 -2.44 -13.08
CA ALA A 60 7.95 -1.45 -13.29
C ALA A 60 8.07 -0.25 -12.33
N MET A 61 8.38 -0.52 -11.06
CA MET A 61 8.58 0.52 -10.04
C MET A 61 9.83 1.35 -10.33
N GLU A 62 10.95 0.73 -10.65
CA GLU A 62 12.20 1.43 -11.03
C GLU A 62 11.99 2.34 -12.24
N LYS A 63 11.34 1.84 -13.27
CA LYS A 63 11.01 2.62 -14.45
C LYS A 63 10.14 3.84 -14.11
N GLN A 64 9.14 3.66 -13.25
CA GLN A 64 8.25 4.76 -12.88
C GLN A 64 8.93 5.81 -11.99
N LEU A 65 9.83 5.39 -11.09
CA LEU A 65 10.61 6.30 -10.26
C LEU A 65 11.47 7.27 -11.11
N HIS A 66 11.99 6.81 -12.24
CA HIS A 66 12.76 7.65 -13.17
C HIS A 66 11.91 8.53 -14.09
N ARG A 67 10.59 8.30 -14.18
CA ARG A 67 9.68 9.11 -15.02
C ARG A 67 8.96 10.18 -14.23
N LEU A 68 8.08 9.76 -13.32
CA LEU A 68 7.26 10.67 -12.52
C LEU A 68 6.83 9.96 -11.24
N MET A 69 7.44 10.31 -10.13
CA MET A 69 7.19 9.68 -8.85
C MET A 69 5.90 10.19 -8.19
N HIS A 70 5.63 11.49 -8.28
CA HIS A 70 4.46 12.12 -7.66
C HIS A 70 4.09 13.43 -8.35
N ILE A 71 2.79 13.68 -8.43
CA ILE A 71 2.21 14.97 -8.76
C ILE A 71 0.90 15.14 -8.00
N SER A 72 0.46 16.38 -7.77
CA SER A 72 -0.82 16.67 -7.10
C SER A 72 -2.00 16.07 -7.85
N ASN A 73 -3.04 15.62 -7.11
CA ASN A 73 -4.32 15.16 -7.65
C ASN A 73 -5.10 16.23 -8.46
N TYR A 74 -4.59 17.45 -8.54
CA TYR A 74 -5.11 18.46 -9.50
C TYR A 74 -4.76 18.13 -10.95
N PHE A 75 -3.86 17.18 -11.17
CA PHE A 75 -3.41 16.77 -12.50
C PHE A 75 -3.62 15.26 -12.69
N ASN A 76 -3.78 14.86 -13.94
CA ASN A 76 -3.89 13.46 -14.30
C ASN A 76 -2.51 12.86 -14.60
N THR A 77 -2.33 11.57 -14.28
CA THR A 77 -1.21 10.77 -14.76
C THR A 77 -1.73 9.57 -15.55
N VAL A 78 -0.93 9.07 -16.47
CA VAL A 78 -1.28 7.90 -17.27
C VAL A 78 -1.52 6.70 -16.37
N GLU A 79 -0.65 6.48 -15.41
CA GLU A 79 -0.68 5.34 -14.50
C GLU A 79 -1.93 5.34 -13.62
N THR A 80 -2.35 6.51 -13.13
CA THR A 80 -3.58 6.62 -12.33
C THR A 80 -4.83 6.31 -13.15
N ILE A 81 -4.86 6.78 -14.41
CA ILE A 81 -5.99 6.52 -15.31
C ILE A 81 -6.06 5.02 -15.66
N GLU A 82 -4.95 4.43 -16.09
CA GLU A 82 -4.88 3.01 -16.45
C GLU A 82 -5.21 2.10 -15.27
N ALA A 83 -4.72 2.42 -14.07
CA ALA A 83 -5.07 1.70 -12.85
C ALA A 83 -6.58 1.78 -12.55
N ALA A 84 -7.19 2.96 -12.69
CA ALA A 84 -8.63 3.14 -12.50
C ALA A 84 -9.44 2.33 -13.52
N GLU A 85 -9.01 2.30 -14.78
CA GLU A 85 -9.65 1.51 -15.84
C GLU A 85 -9.57 0.01 -15.57
N CYS A 86 -8.41 -0.48 -15.09
CA CYS A 86 -8.24 -1.88 -14.67
C CYS A 86 -9.19 -2.25 -13.52
N VAL A 87 -9.26 -1.41 -12.49
CA VAL A 87 -10.17 -1.63 -11.35
C VAL A 87 -11.63 -1.62 -11.80
N LYS A 88 -12.05 -0.66 -12.63
CA LYS A 88 -13.42 -0.60 -13.21
C LYS A 88 -13.76 -1.87 -13.97
N LYS A 89 -12.83 -2.35 -14.81
CA LYS A 89 -13.04 -3.59 -15.58
C LYS A 89 -13.20 -4.81 -14.67
N ALA A 90 -12.45 -4.90 -13.59
CA ALA A 90 -12.50 -6.01 -12.65
C ALA A 90 -13.76 -5.99 -11.77
N THR A 91 -14.15 -4.81 -11.28
CA THR A 91 -15.25 -4.65 -10.31
C THR A 91 -16.62 -4.42 -10.97
N LYS A 92 -16.67 -3.99 -12.23
CA LYS A 92 -17.86 -3.53 -12.94
C LYS A 92 -18.49 -2.26 -12.35
N LEU A 93 -17.78 -1.52 -11.51
CA LEU A 93 -18.20 -0.24 -10.97
C LEU A 93 -17.82 0.92 -11.91
N ASP A 94 -18.52 2.05 -11.80
CA ASP A 94 -18.40 3.17 -12.76
C ASP A 94 -17.20 4.07 -12.49
N LYS A 95 -16.81 4.26 -11.23
CA LYS A 95 -15.76 5.20 -10.79
C LYS A 95 -14.88 4.59 -9.73
N VAL A 96 -13.65 5.09 -9.64
CA VAL A 96 -12.65 4.69 -8.64
C VAL A 96 -12.18 5.94 -7.91
N PHE A 97 -12.08 5.83 -6.59
CA PHE A 97 -11.46 6.82 -5.72
C PHE A 97 -10.30 6.17 -4.99
N PHE A 98 -9.09 6.61 -5.29
CA PHE A 98 -7.88 6.11 -4.66
C PHE A 98 -7.60 6.83 -3.35
N THR A 99 -7.18 6.09 -2.34
CA THR A 99 -6.80 6.57 -1.02
C THR A 99 -5.49 5.91 -0.57
N ASN A 100 -4.89 6.41 0.51
CA ASN A 100 -3.60 5.89 1.00
C ASN A 100 -3.75 4.72 1.99
N SER A 101 -4.96 4.48 2.49
CA SER A 101 -5.20 3.43 3.48
C SER A 101 -6.64 2.90 3.45
N GLY A 102 -6.85 1.71 4.02
CA GLY A 102 -8.19 1.16 4.20
C GLY A 102 -9.08 2.02 5.10
N ALA A 103 -8.51 2.66 6.12
CA ALA A 103 -9.25 3.60 6.99
C ALA A 103 -9.77 4.81 6.20
N GLU A 104 -8.94 5.41 5.36
CA GLU A 104 -9.36 6.50 4.45
C GLU A 104 -10.41 6.05 3.44
N SER A 105 -10.28 4.83 2.90
CA SER A 105 -11.29 4.25 2.00
C SER A 105 -12.64 4.10 2.68
N THR A 106 -12.65 3.59 3.91
CA THR A 106 -13.87 3.44 4.72
C THR A 106 -14.49 4.81 5.03
N GLU A 107 -13.68 5.78 5.44
CA GLU A 107 -14.13 7.15 5.69
C GLU A 107 -14.70 7.80 4.42
N GLY A 108 -14.03 7.61 3.28
CA GLY A 108 -14.50 8.09 1.99
C GLY A 108 -15.86 7.48 1.60
N ALA A 109 -16.03 6.18 1.79
CA ALA A 109 -17.29 5.48 1.53
C ALA A 109 -18.44 6.00 2.41
N LEU A 110 -18.19 6.20 3.70
CA LEU A 110 -19.18 6.74 4.64
C LEU A 110 -19.57 8.18 4.28
N LYS A 111 -18.60 9.00 3.89
CA LYS A 111 -18.86 10.38 3.43
C LYS A 111 -19.69 10.40 2.13
N LEU A 112 -19.37 9.51 1.20
CA LEU A 112 -20.11 9.38 -0.05
C LEU A 112 -21.56 8.96 0.21
N ALA A 113 -21.80 7.91 0.98
CA ALA A 113 -23.12 7.45 1.36
C ALA A 113 -23.95 8.57 2.04
N ARG A 114 -23.34 9.33 2.96
CA ARG A 114 -23.99 10.46 3.60
C ARG A 114 -24.32 11.58 2.61
N SER A 115 -23.48 11.84 1.61
CA SER A 115 -23.70 12.92 0.66
C SER A 115 -24.83 12.62 -0.32
N GLU A 116 -25.11 11.36 -0.61
CA GLU A 116 -26.25 10.97 -1.45
C GLU A 116 -27.60 11.23 -0.79
N GLU A 117 -27.68 11.21 0.54
CA GLU A 117 -28.90 11.60 1.27
C GLU A 117 -29.19 13.11 1.18
N HIS A 118 -28.19 13.93 0.85
CA HIS A 118 -28.26 15.40 0.81
C HIS A 118 -27.99 15.97 -0.59
N THR A 119 -28.24 15.22 -1.67
CA THR A 119 -27.88 15.57 -3.05
C THR A 119 -28.50 16.87 -3.57
N SER A 120 -29.48 17.45 -2.89
CA SER A 120 -30.06 18.73 -3.27
C SER A 120 -29.22 19.96 -2.89
N GLU A 121 -28.27 19.84 -1.94
CA GLU A 121 -27.49 20.98 -1.43
C GLU A 121 -26.12 21.13 -2.08
N LEU A 122 -25.55 20.08 -2.67
CA LEU A 122 -24.20 20.11 -3.25
C LEU A 122 -24.14 20.50 -4.73
N GLN A 123 -25.28 20.54 -5.43
CA GLN A 123 -25.34 21.00 -6.83
C GLN A 123 -25.43 22.53 -6.97
N SER A 124 -25.46 23.29 -5.88
CA SER A 124 -25.58 24.73 -5.89
C SER A 124 -24.30 25.52 -5.55
N ARG A 125 -23.11 24.89 -5.63
CA ARG A 125 -21.84 25.59 -5.44
C ARG A 125 -20.86 25.34 -6.58
#